data_e03eb01cfef40c34188d2dddd307385b
#
_entry.id   e03eb01cfef40c34188d2dddd307385b
#
_cell.length_a   1.000
_cell.length_b   1.000
_cell.length_c   1.000
_cell.angle_alpha   90.00
_cell.angle_beta   90.00
_cell.angle_gamma   90.00
#
_symmetry.space_group_name_H-M   'P 1'
#
loop_
_entity.id
_entity.type
_entity.pdbx_description
1 polymer ?
#
loop_
_entity_poly.entity_id
_entity_poly.type
_entity_poly.pdbx_seq_one_letter_code
_entity_poly.pdbx_strand_id
1 'polypeptide(L)'
;MCIKKLNPEDTGLVFFGRVSASVSHEIKNVLAIINENSGLLGDFVLMAEKGVPLSTERLGRLAETVRRQIQRADGIVKKMNRFAHSVDRPMEPVDLYDAACLVTDICDRMISINRVTVNIIPPAGVVTVNTHRFYLQNMLWICIESIMKILNANATVQVRIEKMQNGAEIRFGFEAVPGKGEFLLPENASALMTYLEAEIGDVPESGEIRVRLPEEIRCN
;
A
#
# COMPACT_ATOMS: atom_id res chain seq x y z
N MET A 1 21.87 -28.96 3.62
CA MET A 1 21.31 -27.64 3.74
C MET A 1 19.86 -27.73 3.25
N CYS A 2 18.88 -27.75 4.16
CA CYS A 2 17.47 -27.95 3.79
C CYS A 2 16.97 -26.65 3.17
N ILE A 3 16.76 -26.62 1.86
CA ILE A 3 16.12 -25.50 1.17
C ILE A 3 14.64 -25.55 1.61
N LYS A 4 14.29 -24.75 2.60
CA LYS A 4 12.90 -24.59 3.03
C LYS A 4 12.14 -24.06 1.80
N LYS A 5 11.27 -24.87 1.21
CA LYS A 5 10.35 -24.41 0.16
C LYS A 5 9.56 -23.27 0.76
N LEU A 6 9.79 -22.04 0.29
CA LEU A 6 9.05 -20.86 0.75
C LEU A 6 7.57 -21.06 0.38
N ASN A 7 6.71 -20.98 1.39
CA ASN A 7 5.26 -21.11 1.24
C ASN A 7 4.67 -19.71 1.04
N PRO A 8 3.59 -19.53 0.26
CA PRO A 8 2.83 -18.29 0.20
C PRO A 8 2.47 -17.71 1.57
N GLU A 9 2.19 -18.58 2.55
CA GLU A 9 1.89 -18.20 3.93
C GLU A 9 3.04 -17.47 4.63
N ASP A 10 4.29 -17.94 4.47
CA ASP A 10 5.48 -17.30 5.05
C ASP A 10 5.64 -15.87 4.48
N THR A 11 5.44 -15.71 3.18
CA THR A 11 5.49 -14.40 2.49
C THR A 11 4.35 -13.49 2.96
N GLY A 12 3.15 -14.04 3.08
CA GLY A 12 1.98 -13.34 3.56
C GLY A 12 2.16 -12.82 4.99
N LEU A 13 2.71 -13.65 5.88
CA LEU A 13 2.96 -13.26 7.27
C LEU A 13 3.97 -12.11 7.37
N VAL A 14 5.04 -12.13 6.58
CA VAL A 14 6.03 -11.05 6.51
C VAL A 14 5.38 -9.76 6.00
N PHE A 15 4.58 -9.84 4.95
CA PHE A 15 3.86 -8.70 4.40
C PHE A 15 2.89 -8.10 5.43
N PHE A 16 2.05 -8.93 6.06
CA PHE A 16 1.11 -8.50 7.11
C PHE A 16 1.84 -7.83 8.27
N GLY A 17 2.95 -8.40 8.72
CA GLY A 17 3.78 -7.82 9.79
C GLY A 17 4.33 -6.44 9.42
N ARG A 18 4.82 -6.26 8.20
CA ARG A 18 5.35 -4.97 7.70
C ARG A 18 4.27 -3.91 7.60
N VAL A 19 3.09 -4.26 7.05
CA VAL A 19 1.93 -3.37 6.98
C VAL A 19 1.50 -2.96 8.39
N SER A 20 1.35 -3.93 9.30
CA SER A 20 0.94 -3.68 10.69
C SER A 20 1.92 -2.74 11.42
N ALA A 21 3.23 -2.93 11.22
CA ALA A 21 4.26 -2.06 11.79
C ALA A 21 4.16 -0.63 11.21
N SER A 22 3.96 -0.50 9.88
CA SER A 22 3.80 0.79 9.22
C SER A 22 2.58 1.55 9.74
N VAL A 23 1.43 0.89 9.79
CA VAL A 23 0.16 1.44 10.32
C VAL A 23 0.31 1.86 11.79
N SER A 24 0.95 1.02 12.62
CA SER A 24 1.21 1.36 14.03
C SER A 24 2.04 2.64 14.17
N HIS A 25 3.04 2.83 13.31
CA HIS A 25 3.82 4.05 13.28
C HIS A 25 3.00 5.28 12.88
N GLU A 26 2.11 5.16 11.90
CA GLU A 26 1.24 6.25 11.49
C GLU A 26 0.25 6.65 12.58
N ILE A 27 -0.36 5.67 13.26
CA ILE A 27 -1.24 5.93 14.40
C ILE A 27 -0.48 6.63 15.52
N LYS A 28 0.73 6.18 15.85
CA LYS A 28 1.57 6.86 16.86
C LYS A 28 1.85 8.32 16.49
N ASN A 29 2.13 8.61 15.22
CA ASN A 29 2.36 9.99 14.77
C ASN A 29 1.09 10.85 14.93
N VAL A 30 -0.07 10.32 14.57
CA VAL A 30 -1.36 11.02 14.76
C VAL A 30 -1.60 11.31 16.24
N LEU A 31 -1.42 10.32 17.11
CA LEU A 31 -1.59 10.47 18.55
C LEU A 31 -0.60 11.48 19.16
N ALA A 32 0.65 11.51 18.68
CA ALA A 32 1.64 12.48 19.13
C ALA A 32 1.22 13.93 18.82
N ILE A 33 0.69 14.17 17.61
CA ILE A 33 0.19 15.50 17.23
C ILE A 33 -1.05 15.89 18.07
N ILE A 34 -1.97 14.95 18.33
CA ILE A 34 -3.13 15.20 19.19
C ILE A 34 -2.69 15.54 20.61
N ASN A 35 -1.73 14.77 21.15
CA ASN A 35 -1.21 14.99 22.51
C ASN A 35 -0.51 16.35 22.64
N GLU A 36 0.32 16.75 21.65
CA GLU A 36 0.97 18.06 21.60
C GLU A 36 -0.08 19.18 21.61
N ASN A 37 -1.10 19.09 20.78
CA ASN A 37 -2.16 20.08 20.72
C ASN A 37 -2.99 20.13 22.01
N SER A 38 -3.18 19.00 22.69
CA SER A 38 -3.81 18.92 24.01
C SER A 38 -2.96 19.63 25.07
N GLY A 39 -1.63 19.48 25.02
CA GLY A 39 -0.71 20.22 25.89
C GLY A 39 -0.80 21.72 25.69
N LEU A 40 -0.79 22.19 24.43
CA LEU A 40 -0.94 23.61 24.11
C LEU A 40 -2.28 24.18 24.62
N LEU A 41 -3.37 23.39 24.60
CA LEU A 41 -4.63 23.80 25.17
C LEU A 41 -4.51 24.01 26.70
N GLY A 42 -3.81 23.09 27.39
CA GLY A 42 -3.52 23.26 28.81
C GLY A 42 -2.74 24.53 29.12
N ASP A 43 -1.70 24.83 28.31
CA ASP A 43 -0.92 26.07 28.45
C ASP A 43 -1.80 27.31 28.28
N PHE A 44 -2.73 27.30 27.31
CA PHE A 44 -3.66 28.43 27.11
C PHE A 44 -4.60 28.62 28.32
N VAL A 45 -5.04 27.56 28.95
CA VAL A 45 -5.85 27.62 30.17
C VAL A 45 -5.05 28.28 31.30
N LEU A 46 -3.81 27.85 31.52
CA LEU A 46 -2.92 28.43 32.54
C LEU A 46 -2.59 29.90 32.29
N MET A 47 -2.46 30.30 31.01
CA MET A 47 -2.28 31.72 30.63
C MET A 47 -3.52 32.55 30.94
N ALA A 48 -4.70 32.01 30.66
CA ALA A 48 -5.96 32.68 30.96
C ALA A 48 -6.17 32.88 32.47
N GLU A 49 -5.82 31.93 33.30
CA GLU A 49 -5.82 32.05 34.76
C GLU A 49 -4.92 33.17 35.27
N LYS A 50 -3.83 33.48 34.55
CA LYS A 50 -2.93 34.61 34.81
C LYS A 50 -3.40 35.92 34.21
N GLY A 51 -4.61 35.99 33.67
CA GLY A 51 -5.20 37.19 33.10
C GLY A 51 -4.83 37.48 31.66
N VAL A 52 -4.14 36.57 30.96
CA VAL A 52 -3.85 36.73 29.52
C VAL A 52 -5.11 36.35 28.71
N PRO A 53 -5.61 37.24 27.83
CA PRO A 53 -6.80 36.95 27.04
C PRO A 53 -6.62 35.73 26.13
N LEU A 54 -7.60 34.82 26.10
CA LEU A 54 -7.63 33.70 25.17
C LEU A 54 -7.91 34.18 23.75
N SER A 55 -7.05 33.80 22.81
CA SER A 55 -7.30 34.04 21.39
C SER A 55 -8.23 32.95 20.83
N THR A 56 -9.44 33.33 20.48
CA THR A 56 -10.43 32.44 19.84
C THR A 56 -9.91 31.85 18.52
N GLU A 57 -9.11 32.62 17.78
CA GLU A 57 -8.46 32.15 16.54
C GLU A 57 -7.44 31.04 16.81
N ARG A 58 -6.63 31.16 17.86
CA ARG A 58 -5.67 30.10 18.25
C ARG A 58 -6.39 28.83 18.69
N LEU A 59 -7.45 28.96 19.50
CA LEU A 59 -8.28 27.84 19.92
C LEU A 59 -8.94 27.15 18.71
N GLY A 60 -9.45 27.92 17.76
CA GLY A 60 -10.04 27.42 16.54
C GLY A 60 -9.06 26.60 15.70
N ARG A 61 -7.80 27.09 15.52
CA ARG A 61 -6.74 26.35 14.82
C ARG A 61 -6.37 25.05 15.51
N LEU A 62 -6.32 25.06 16.84
CA LEU A 62 -6.02 23.89 17.66
C LEU A 62 -7.11 22.82 17.48
N ALA A 63 -8.37 23.21 17.64
CA ALA A 63 -9.52 22.32 17.46
C ALA A 63 -9.55 21.72 16.04
N GLU A 64 -9.28 22.52 15.01
CA GLU A 64 -9.24 22.06 13.63
C GLU A 64 -8.08 21.08 13.39
N THR A 65 -6.91 21.33 13.99
CA THR A 65 -5.79 20.40 13.89
C THR A 65 -6.10 19.06 14.51
N VAL A 66 -6.66 19.05 15.72
CA VAL A 66 -7.07 17.81 16.41
C VAL A 66 -8.12 17.07 15.58
N ARG A 67 -9.13 17.77 15.05
CA ARG A 67 -10.19 17.18 14.21
C ARG A 67 -9.61 16.49 12.97
N ARG A 68 -8.68 17.14 12.27
CA ARG A 68 -8.00 16.54 11.09
C ARG A 68 -7.20 15.28 11.47
N GLN A 69 -6.54 15.28 12.62
CA GLN A 69 -5.81 14.11 13.07
C GLN A 69 -6.73 12.94 13.42
N ILE A 70 -7.88 13.20 14.05
CA ILE A 70 -8.89 12.17 14.33
C ILE A 70 -9.42 11.58 13.02
N GLN A 71 -9.76 12.41 12.03
CA GLN A 71 -10.21 11.93 10.72
C GLN A 71 -9.14 11.12 10.00
N ARG A 72 -7.87 11.53 10.11
CA ARG A 72 -6.75 10.76 9.57
C ARG A 72 -6.62 9.39 10.24
N ALA A 73 -6.71 9.34 11.57
CA ALA A 73 -6.68 8.08 12.32
C ALA A 73 -7.80 7.13 11.90
N ASP A 74 -9.03 7.64 11.78
CA ASP A 74 -10.19 6.87 11.34
C ASP A 74 -9.97 6.28 9.94
N GLY A 75 -9.42 7.07 9.01
CA GLY A 75 -9.05 6.60 7.68
C GLY A 75 -8.01 5.47 7.70
N ILE A 76 -6.96 5.60 8.53
CA ILE A 76 -5.93 4.57 8.69
C ILE A 76 -6.54 3.27 9.24
N VAL A 77 -7.37 3.37 10.28
CA VAL A 77 -8.04 2.20 10.89
C VAL A 77 -8.97 1.51 9.89
N LYS A 78 -9.75 2.26 9.11
CA LYS A 78 -10.63 1.70 8.07
C LYS A 78 -9.84 0.93 7.01
N LYS A 79 -8.72 1.48 6.54
CA LYS A 79 -7.83 0.80 5.58
C LYS A 79 -7.24 -0.47 6.17
N MET A 80 -6.76 -0.41 7.43
CA MET A 80 -6.23 -1.58 8.12
C MET A 80 -7.28 -2.68 8.31
N ASN A 81 -8.51 -2.33 8.67
CA ASN A 81 -9.60 -3.29 8.78
C ASN A 81 -9.90 -3.96 7.43
N ARG A 82 -10.01 -3.18 6.34
CA ARG A 82 -10.18 -3.74 4.99
C ARG A 82 -9.05 -4.70 4.61
N PHE A 83 -7.82 -4.33 4.92
CA PHE A 83 -6.65 -5.17 4.68
C PHE A 83 -6.68 -6.44 5.54
N ALA A 84 -6.98 -6.33 6.83
CA ALA A 84 -7.06 -7.48 7.74
C ALA A 84 -8.13 -8.49 7.29
N HIS A 85 -9.29 -8.02 6.82
CA HIS A 85 -10.36 -8.89 6.29
C HIS A 85 -10.09 -9.47 4.91
N SER A 86 -8.98 -9.14 4.27
CA SER A 86 -8.63 -9.72 2.97
C SER A 86 -8.25 -11.20 3.03
N VAL A 87 -8.01 -11.73 4.23
CA VAL A 87 -7.71 -13.16 4.47
C VAL A 87 -8.95 -14.01 4.74
N ASP A 88 -10.13 -13.40 4.95
CA ASP A 88 -11.33 -14.12 5.42
C ASP A 88 -11.90 -15.09 4.40
N ARG A 89 -11.65 -14.85 3.11
CA ARG A 89 -12.15 -15.66 2.01
C ARG A 89 -11.01 -16.19 1.15
N PRO A 90 -10.92 -17.49 0.98
CA PRO A 90 -9.85 -18.08 0.16
C PRO A 90 -9.99 -17.73 -1.33
N MET A 91 -11.23 -17.51 -1.80
CA MET A 91 -11.56 -17.13 -3.18
C MET A 91 -12.74 -16.18 -3.20
N GLU A 92 -12.59 -15.10 -3.94
CA GLU A 92 -13.68 -14.14 -4.19
C GLU A 92 -13.41 -13.34 -5.47
N PRO A 93 -14.47 -12.78 -6.09
CA PRO A 93 -14.28 -11.78 -7.15
C PRO A 93 -13.58 -10.54 -6.57
N VAL A 94 -12.38 -10.22 -7.08
CA VAL A 94 -11.58 -9.09 -6.63
C VAL A 94 -11.50 -8.05 -7.73
N ASP A 95 -11.96 -6.83 -7.44
CA ASP A 95 -11.69 -5.66 -8.28
C ASP A 95 -10.21 -5.30 -8.16
N LEU A 96 -9.49 -5.39 -9.28
CA LEU A 96 -8.04 -5.17 -9.30
C LEU A 96 -7.66 -3.71 -9.03
N TYR A 97 -8.49 -2.76 -9.47
CA TYR A 97 -8.26 -1.34 -9.19
C TYR A 97 -8.41 -1.05 -7.69
N ASP A 98 -9.48 -1.54 -7.08
CA ASP A 98 -9.71 -1.40 -5.63
C ASP A 98 -8.59 -2.06 -4.81
N ALA A 99 -8.14 -3.26 -5.21
CA ALA A 99 -7.03 -3.95 -4.56
C ALA A 99 -5.71 -3.17 -4.67
N ALA A 100 -5.39 -2.64 -5.86
CA ALA A 100 -4.19 -1.83 -6.09
C ALA A 100 -4.22 -0.52 -5.30
N CYS A 101 -5.35 0.17 -5.26
CA CYS A 101 -5.55 1.38 -4.46
C CYS A 101 -5.35 1.08 -2.97
N LEU A 102 -5.94 0.00 -2.45
CA LEU A 102 -5.79 -0.35 -1.03
C LEU A 102 -4.33 -0.64 -0.66
N VAL A 103 -3.60 -1.40 -1.51
CA VAL A 103 -2.18 -1.69 -1.27
C VAL A 103 -1.35 -0.42 -1.28
N THR A 104 -1.54 0.44 -2.27
CA THR A 104 -0.80 1.70 -2.37
C THR A 104 -1.07 2.59 -1.16
N ASP A 105 -2.33 2.68 -0.77
CA ASP A 105 -2.78 3.49 0.36
C ASP A 105 -2.24 2.99 1.72
N ILE A 106 -2.27 1.68 1.97
CA ILE A 106 -1.83 1.12 3.25
C ILE A 106 -0.31 1.05 3.35
N CYS A 107 0.37 1.02 2.19
CA CYS A 107 1.82 1.03 2.07
C CYS A 107 2.40 2.44 1.81
N ASP A 108 1.56 3.50 1.83
CA ASP A 108 1.95 4.87 1.48
C ASP A 108 3.22 5.34 2.22
N ARG A 109 3.31 5.07 3.52
CA ARG A 109 4.51 5.38 4.30
C ARG A 109 5.77 4.70 3.74
N MET A 110 5.67 3.41 3.37
CA MET A 110 6.81 2.65 2.84
C MET A 110 7.21 3.16 1.46
N ILE A 111 6.25 3.59 0.65
CA ILE A 111 6.46 4.21 -0.66
C ILE A 111 7.12 5.59 -0.48
N SER A 112 6.58 6.42 0.41
CA SER A 112 7.05 7.79 0.67
C SER A 112 8.48 7.84 1.20
N ILE A 113 8.90 6.89 2.03
CA ILE A 113 10.30 6.79 2.52
C ILE A 113 11.28 6.60 1.35
N ASN A 114 10.88 5.88 0.30
CA ASN A 114 11.66 5.69 -0.92
C ASN A 114 11.60 6.91 -1.86
N ARG A 115 10.80 7.94 -1.53
CA ARG A 115 10.57 9.12 -2.36
C ARG A 115 10.09 8.77 -3.77
N VAL A 116 9.23 7.78 -3.88
CA VAL A 116 8.60 7.35 -5.13
C VAL A 116 7.11 7.68 -5.05
N THR A 117 6.51 7.99 -6.19
CA THR A 117 5.07 8.17 -6.33
C THR A 117 4.49 6.97 -7.09
N VAL A 118 3.40 6.40 -6.61
CA VAL A 118 2.68 5.33 -7.31
C VAL A 118 1.31 5.85 -7.71
N ASN A 119 1.05 5.92 -9.01
CA ASN A 119 -0.21 6.40 -9.57
C ASN A 119 -0.99 5.23 -10.16
N ILE A 120 -2.15 4.93 -9.58
CA ILE A 120 -3.07 3.91 -10.11
C ILE A 120 -4.01 4.60 -11.10
N ILE A 121 -3.96 4.20 -12.36
CA ILE A 121 -4.78 4.78 -13.43
C ILE A 121 -6.13 4.05 -13.45
N PRO A 122 -7.25 4.75 -13.25
CA PRO A 122 -8.56 4.12 -13.31
C PRO A 122 -8.79 3.45 -14.66
N PRO A 123 -9.20 2.17 -14.69
CA PRO A 123 -9.55 1.49 -15.94
C PRO A 123 -10.87 2.03 -16.51
N ALA A 124 -11.13 1.79 -17.80
CA ALA A 124 -12.38 2.22 -18.45
C ALA A 124 -13.64 1.55 -17.90
N GLY A 125 -13.49 0.46 -17.17
CA GLY A 125 -14.57 -0.29 -16.53
C GLY A 125 -14.02 -1.16 -15.41
N VAL A 126 -14.90 -1.81 -14.66
CA VAL A 126 -14.51 -2.73 -13.58
C VAL A 126 -13.78 -3.94 -14.15
N VAL A 127 -12.60 -4.23 -13.64
CA VAL A 127 -11.79 -5.41 -14.01
C VAL A 127 -11.67 -6.30 -12.79
N THR A 128 -12.35 -7.45 -12.81
CA THR A 128 -12.37 -8.43 -11.73
C THR A 128 -11.74 -9.74 -12.16
N VAL A 129 -11.08 -10.40 -11.20
CA VAL A 129 -10.64 -11.80 -11.30
C VAL A 129 -11.07 -12.54 -10.04
N ASN A 130 -11.35 -13.84 -10.15
CA ASN A 130 -11.68 -14.68 -9.00
C ASN A 130 -10.40 -15.24 -8.41
N THR A 131 -9.99 -14.71 -7.24
CA THR A 131 -8.66 -14.97 -6.68
C THR A 131 -8.63 -14.75 -5.17
N HIS A 132 -7.51 -15.09 -4.53
CA HIS A 132 -7.28 -14.81 -3.12
C HIS A 132 -6.81 -13.35 -2.93
N ARG A 133 -7.69 -12.51 -2.41
CA ARG A 133 -7.45 -11.05 -2.26
C ARG A 133 -6.15 -10.71 -1.55
N PHE A 134 -5.86 -11.34 -0.43
CA PHE A 134 -4.66 -11.05 0.36
C PHE A 134 -3.37 -11.39 -0.39
N TYR A 135 -3.31 -12.55 -1.04
CA TYR A 135 -2.11 -12.92 -1.80
C TYR A 135 -1.93 -12.07 -3.05
N LEU A 136 -3.01 -11.66 -3.70
CA LEU A 136 -2.95 -10.66 -4.77
C LEU A 136 -2.36 -9.33 -4.27
N GLN A 137 -2.82 -8.83 -3.13
CA GLN A 137 -2.28 -7.61 -2.52
C GLN A 137 -0.81 -7.74 -2.17
N ASN A 138 -0.38 -8.88 -1.64
CA ASN A 138 1.03 -9.16 -1.36
C ASN A 138 1.86 -9.17 -2.65
N MET A 139 1.38 -9.79 -3.71
CA MET A 139 2.06 -9.80 -5.02
C MET A 139 2.20 -8.38 -5.59
N LEU A 140 1.12 -7.58 -5.55
CA LEU A 140 1.17 -6.18 -5.98
C LEU A 140 2.23 -5.38 -5.20
N TRP A 141 2.29 -5.57 -3.88
CA TRP A 141 3.30 -4.95 -3.05
C TRP A 141 4.72 -5.37 -3.43
N ILE A 142 4.95 -6.67 -3.64
CA ILE A 142 6.26 -7.19 -4.06
C ILE A 142 6.70 -6.56 -5.39
N CYS A 143 5.80 -6.43 -6.36
CA CYS A 143 6.11 -5.76 -7.63
C CYS A 143 6.51 -4.30 -7.41
N ILE A 144 5.71 -3.53 -6.67
CA ILE A 144 5.99 -2.12 -6.36
C ILE A 144 7.32 -2.00 -5.62
N GLU A 145 7.56 -2.81 -4.59
CA GLU A 145 8.79 -2.77 -3.80
C GLU A 145 10.02 -3.12 -4.65
N SER A 146 9.92 -4.11 -5.54
CA SER A 146 11.02 -4.49 -6.43
C SER A 146 11.33 -3.39 -7.44
N ILE A 147 10.31 -2.73 -7.98
CA ILE A 147 10.48 -1.57 -8.85
C ILE A 147 11.16 -0.41 -8.12
N MET A 148 10.73 -0.10 -6.88
CA MET A 148 11.34 0.98 -6.10
C MET A 148 12.84 0.81 -5.87
N LYS A 149 13.35 -0.44 -5.82
CA LYS A 149 14.79 -0.72 -5.65
C LYS A 149 15.65 -0.27 -6.84
N ILE A 150 15.06 -0.23 -8.03
CA ILE A 150 15.75 0.13 -9.29
C ILE A 150 15.45 1.56 -9.75
N LEU A 151 14.62 2.31 -9.00
CA LEU A 151 14.27 3.69 -9.33
C LEU A 151 15.16 4.70 -8.61
N ASN A 152 15.18 5.92 -9.13
CA ASN A 152 15.71 7.10 -8.44
C ASN A 152 14.64 7.70 -7.50
N ALA A 153 15.10 8.53 -6.56
CA ALA A 153 14.19 9.37 -5.79
C ALA A 153 13.39 10.30 -6.74
N ASN A 154 12.14 10.56 -6.36
CA ASN A 154 11.15 11.35 -7.12
C ASN A 154 10.67 10.71 -8.42
N ALA A 155 10.96 9.43 -8.63
CA ALA A 155 10.40 8.68 -9.75
C ALA A 155 8.90 8.40 -9.54
N THR A 156 8.21 8.17 -10.65
CA THR A 156 6.79 7.81 -10.66
C THR A 156 6.60 6.44 -11.29
N VAL A 157 5.83 5.58 -10.62
CA VAL A 157 5.34 4.32 -11.14
C VAL A 157 3.88 4.50 -11.54
N GLN A 158 3.55 4.20 -12.78
CA GLN A 158 2.18 4.20 -13.27
C GLN A 158 1.64 2.77 -13.30
N VAL A 159 0.54 2.51 -12.62
CA VAL A 159 -0.10 1.19 -12.63
C VAL A 159 -1.35 1.27 -13.49
N ARG A 160 -1.42 0.46 -14.55
CA ARG A 160 -2.57 0.33 -15.45
C ARG A 160 -3.13 -1.08 -15.33
N ILE A 161 -4.44 -1.18 -15.39
CA ILE A 161 -5.15 -2.44 -15.27
C ILE A 161 -6.04 -2.59 -16.50
N GLU A 162 -5.88 -3.69 -17.20
CA GLU A 162 -6.60 -3.97 -18.46
C GLU A 162 -7.25 -5.35 -18.39
N LYS A 163 -8.49 -5.43 -18.88
CA LYS A 163 -9.17 -6.71 -19.04
C LYS A 163 -8.60 -7.43 -20.27
N MET A 164 -8.29 -8.71 -20.12
CA MET A 164 -7.85 -9.60 -21.19
C MET A 164 -8.97 -10.59 -21.56
N GLN A 165 -8.81 -11.31 -22.65
CA GLN A 165 -9.79 -12.32 -23.08
C GLN A 165 -9.98 -13.43 -22.02
N ASN A 166 -8.90 -13.84 -21.33
CA ASN A 166 -8.90 -14.92 -20.35
C ASN A 166 -8.33 -14.44 -19.01
N GLY A 167 -8.77 -13.28 -18.52
CA GLY A 167 -8.28 -12.74 -17.24
C GLY A 167 -7.99 -11.24 -17.30
N ALA A 168 -6.90 -10.82 -16.69
CA ALA A 168 -6.50 -9.43 -16.62
C ALA A 168 -4.98 -9.26 -16.67
N GLU A 169 -4.54 -8.07 -17.09
CA GLU A 169 -3.13 -7.66 -17.06
C GLU A 169 -2.98 -6.38 -16.22
N ILE A 170 -1.99 -6.39 -15.33
CA ILE A 170 -1.57 -5.24 -14.54
C ILE A 170 -0.19 -4.84 -15.06
N ARG A 171 -0.08 -3.58 -15.51
CA ARG A 171 1.16 -3.02 -16.04
C ARG A 171 1.71 -1.98 -15.08
N PHE A 172 2.98 -2.12 -14.76
CA PHE A 172 3.74 -1.17 -13.96
C PHE A 172 4.73 -0.46 -14.90
N GLY A 173 4.38 0.73 -15.33
CA GLY A 173 5.24 1.57 -16.16
C GLY A 173 6.08 2.53 -15.31
N PHE A 174 7.38 2.61 -15.58
CA PHE A 174 8.31 3.49 -14.89
C PHE A 174 9.45 3.90 -15.84
N GLU A 175 10.14 4.97 -15.51
CA GLU A 175 11.32 5.38 -16.27
C GLU A 175 12.54 4.57 -15.79
N ALA A 176 13.03 3.69 -16.65
CA ALA A 176 14.19 2.86 -16.36
C ALA A 176 15.44 3.74 -16.18
N VAL A 177 16.22 3.45 -15.13
CA VAL A 177 17.45 4.19 -14.85
C VAL A 177 18.66 3.36 -15.32
N PRO A 178 19.41 3.82 -16.31
CA PRO A 178 20.59 3.12 -16.78
C PRO A 178 21.58 2.87 -15.63
N GLY A 179 22.03 1.62 -15.50
CA GLY A 179 23.06 1.22 -14.53
C GLY A 179 22.54 0.94 -13.11
N LYS A 180 21.23 0.99 -12.82
CA LYS A 180 20.67 0.65 -11.50
C LYS A 180 20.29 -0.82 -11.31
N GLY A 181 20.64 -1.69 -12.23
CA GLY A 181 20.35 -3.13 -12.16
C GLY A 181 19.06 -3.50 -12.87
N GLU A 182 18.84 -4.81 -12.98
CA GLU A 182 17.66 -5.39 -13.58
C GLU A 182 16.55 -5.55 -12.54
N PHE A 183 15.31 -5.55 -13.02
CA PHE A 183 14.17 -5.92 -12.19
C PHE A 183 14.30 -7.39 -11.78
N LEU A 184 14.39 -7.62 -10.49
CA LEU A 184 14.45 -8.98 -9.93
C LEU A 184 13.36 -9.13 -8.88
N LEU A 185 12.53 -10.13 -9.07
CA LEU A 185 11.62 -10.56 -8.03
C LEU A 185 12.38 -11.33 -6.94
N PRO A 186 12.06 -11.13 -5.67
CA PRO A 186 12.63 -11.93 -4.60
C PRO A 186 12.21 -13.40 -4.74
N GLU A 187 13.07 -14.33 -4.28
CA GLU A 187 12.82 -15.77 -4.39
C GLU A 187 11.44 -16.22 -3.86
N ASN A 188 10.95 -15.55 -2.84
CA ASN A 188 9.65 -15.83 -2.23
C ASN A 188 8.45 -15.41 -3.11
N ALA A 189 8.64 -14.61 -4.14
CA ALA A 189 7.57 -14.24 -5.08
C ALA A 189 7.11 -15.43 -5.91
N SER A 190 7.99 -16.37 -6.21
CA SER A 190 7.65 -17.55 -7.04
C SER A 190 6.51 -18.39 -6.47
N ALA A 191 6.45 -18.55 -5.15
CA ALA A 191 5.38 -19.29 -4.48
C ALA A 191 4.02 -18.56 -4.61
N LEU A 192 4.00 -17.23 -4.48
CA LEU A 192 2.80 -16.43 -4.70
C LEU A 192 2.33 -16.46 -6.15
N MET A 193 3.27 -16.37 -7.09
CA MET A 193 2.97 -16.45 -8.52
C MET A 193 2.33 -17.79 -8.86
N THR A 194 2.91 -18.88 -8.36
CA THR A 194 2.37 -20.22 -8.57
C THR A 194 0.97 -20.34 -7.96
N TYR A 195 0.76 -19.86 -6.74
CA TYR A 195 -0.53 -19.89 -6.07
C TYR A 195 -1.61 -19.09 -6.81
N LEU A 196 -1.26 -17.91 -7.32
CA LEU A 196 -2.16 -17.02 -8.06
C LEU A 196 -2.26 -17.38 -9.54
N GLU A 197 -1.54 -18.41 -9.99
CA GLU A 197 -1.38 -18.73 -11.43
C GLU A 197 -0.98 -17.48 -12.25
N ALA A 198 -0.17 -16.59 -11.62
CA ALA A 198 0.23 -15.33 -12.22
C ALA A 198 1.48 -15.51 -13.08
N GLU A 199 1.48 -14.86 -14.23
CA GLU A 199 2.67 -14.76 -15.09
C GLU A 199 3.24 -13.34 -15.00
N ILE A 200 4.55 -13.24 -14.77
CA ILE A 200 5.24 -11.94 -14.81
C ILE A 200 6.16 -11.92 -16.02
N GLY A 201 5.95 -10.91 -16.85
CA GLY A 201 6.80 -10.57 -17.98
C GLY A 201 7.47 -9.23 -17.73
N ASP A 202 8.80 -9.20 -17.97
CA ASP A 202 9.58 -7.98 -18.01
C ASP A 202 9.72 -7.51 -19.45
N VAL A 203 9.63 -6.19 -19.65
CA VAL A 203 9.96 -5.53 -20.93
C VAL A 203 11.08 -4.52 -20.64
N PRO A 204 12.33 -5.01 -20.51
CA PRO A 204 13.46 -4.22 -20.00
C PRO A 204 13.70 -2.92 -20.75
N GLU A 205 13.51 -2.93 -22.06
CA GLU A 205 13.74 -1.74 -22.93
C GLU A 205 12.64 -0.68 -22.78
N SER A 206 11.44 -1.07 -22.33
CA SER A 206 10.31 -0.14 -22.19
C SER A 206 10.12 0.42 -20.79
N GLY A 207 10.86 -0.09 -19.78
CA GLY A 207 10.61 0.27 -18.38
C GLY A 207 9.21 -0.15 -17.92
N GLU A 208 8.74 -1.32 -18.34
CA GLU A 208 7.41 -1.82 -18.03
C GLU A 208 7.48 -3.28 -17.54
N ILE A 209 6.77 -3.56 -16.46
CA ILE A 209 6.56 -4.90 -15.93
C ILE A 209 5.09 -5.24 -16.09
N ARG A 210 4.81 -6.45 -16.54
CA ARG A 210 3.46 -6.96 -16.76
C ARG A 210 3.19 -8.14 -15.87
N VAL A 211 2.06 -8.11 -15.19
CA VAL A 211 1.54 -9.22 -14.40
C VAL A 211 0.24 -9.65 -15.02
N ARG A 212 0.16 -10.88 -15.50
CA ARG A 212 -1.06 -11.48 -16.02
C ARG A 212 -1.67 -12.39 -14.98
N LEU A 213 -2.97 -12.28 -14.83
CA LEU A 213 -3.79 -13.06 -13.92
C LEU A 213 -4.86 -13.78 -14.74
N PRO A 214 -5.15 -15.07 -14.46
CA PRO A 214 -6.28 -15.75 -15.05
C PRO A 214 -7.59 -15.13 -14.55
N GLU A 215 -8.70 -15.39 -15.27
CA GLU A 215 -10.03 -14.96 -14.84
C GLU A 215 -10.41 -15.61 -13.50
N GLU A 216 -9.94 -16.83 -13.28
CA GLU A 216 -10.14 -17.61 -12.05
C GLU A 216 -8.93 -18.51 -11.80
N ILE A 217 -8.38 -18.49 -10.57
CA ILE A 217 -7.34 -19.43 -10.17
C ILE A 217 -7.98 -20.80 -9.86
N ARG A 218 -7.28 -21.87 -10.26
CA ARG A 218 -7.71 -23.23 -9.99
C ARG A 218 -7.23 -23.66 -8.62
N CYS A 219 -8.16 -23.86 -7.68
CA CYS A 219 -7.78 -24.47 -6.39
C CYS A 219 -7.29 -25.90 -6.63
N ASN A 220 -6.00 -26.14 -6.53
CA ASN A 220 -5.41 -27.48 -6.46
C ASN A 220 -5.24 -27.92 -5.00
#